data_36127ebec27d08d3528d6db5325f58b4
#
_entry.id   36127ebec27d08d3528d6db5325f58b4
#
_cell.length_a   1.000
_cell.length_b   1.000
_cell.length_c   1.000
_cell.angle_alpha   90.00
_cell.angle_beta   90.00
_cell.angle_gamma   90.00
#
_symmetry.space_group_name_H-M   'P 1'
#
loop_
_entity.id
_entity.type
_entity.pdbx_description
1 polymer ?
#
loop_
_entity_poly.entity_id
_entity_poly.type
_entity_poly.pdbx_seq_one_letter_code
_entity_poly.pdbx_strand_id
1 'polypeptide(L)'
;MDKRKNNHFGVSWIFGGIFFVIIITAMFLDIMSREGVFRQNNNYLVIGTNAGFKPFEYQENGNVVGFDIDMSREIAKKLGKELKVSDMSFDGLLPALESGQIDMAVAGMSVTPEREKNALFSAPYFSAAQKIIVRKGSRIRNKFQLAGEHIGVQLGTTGDNVARGISGSKISQFPNAPSILQELSSGGIEAVILDEAPASQYVVNFPDLEILSSPLTSENYAIAMKKGNEELKNKVDEEIKQMKKDGRYKNLVIKYFGEDYYRNINTEEDSMELK
;
A
#
# COMPACT_ATOMS: atom_id res chain seq x y z
N MET A 1 51.41 58.85 37.27
CA MET A 1 50.01 58.91 36.82
C MET A 1 49.71 57.62 36.07
N ASP A 2 49.10 56.72 36.77
CA ASP A 2 48.83 55.33 36.35
C ASP A 2 47.44 55.26 35.79
N LYS A 3 47.30 54.84 34.50
CA LYS A 3 46.01 54.59 33.85
C LYS A 3 45.81 53.10 33.74
N ARG A 4 45.24 52.45 34.72
CA ARG A 4 44.67 51.11 34.59
C ARG A 4 43.38 51.17 33.75
N LYS A 5 43.42 50.67 32.47
CA LYS A 5 42.23 50.39 31.68
C LYS A 5 41.65 49.04 32.12
N ASN A 6 40.46 49.07 32.67
CA ASN A 6 39.68 47.91 33.03
C ASN A 6 39.16 47.19 31.73
N ASN A 7 39.64 45.97 31.50
CA ASN A 7 39.18 45.09 30.46
C ASN A 7 37.99 44.23 30.98
N HIS A 8 36.82 44.84 31.22
CA HIS A 8 35.61 44.11 31.58
C HIS A 8 34.69 43.73 30.37
N PHE A 9 35.06 44.07 29.15
CA PHE A 9 34.21 43.85 27.97
C PHE A 9 34.33 42.46 27.38
N GLY A 10 35.37 41.67 27.66
CA GLY A 10 35.61 40.37 27.02
C GLY A 10 34.82 39.18 27.61
N VAL A 11 34.52 39.25 28.91
CA VAL A 11 33.96 38.08 29.64
C VAL A 11 32.46 37.95 29.42
N SER A 12 31.75 39.07 29.26
CA SER A 12 30.27 39.07 29.06
C SER A 12 29.81 38.39 27.78
N TRP A 13 30.58 38.50 26.67
CA TRP A 13 30.27 37.89 25.39
C TRP A 13 30.49 36.36 25.38
N ILE A 14 31.46 35.88 26.14
CA ILE A 14 31.76 34.44 26.27
C ILE A 14 30.61 33.74 27.02
N PHE A 15 30.09 34.33 28.10
CA PHE A 15 28.95 33.78 28.83
C PHE A 15 27.64 33.82 28.03
N GLY A 16 27.40 34.87 27.21
CA GLY A 16 26.27 34.96 26.32
C GLY A 16 26.31 33.89 25.23
N GLY A 17 27.48 33.62 24.65
CA GLY A 17 27.66 32.57 23.65
C GLY A 17 27.44 31.16 24.21
N ILE A 18 27.97 30.87 25.39
CA ILE A 18 27.77 29.56 26.06
C ILE A 18 26.29 29.36 26.42
N PHE A 19 25.63 30.38 26.94
CA PHE A 19 24.19 30.29 27.28
C PHE A 19 23.32 30.07 26.06
N PHE A 20 23.62 30.69 24.92
CA PHE A 20 22.91 30.50 23.64
C PHE A 20 23.10 29.07 23.09
N VAL A 21 24.32 28.52 23.17
CA VAL A 21 24.61 27.15 22.76
C VAL A 21 23.86 26.15 23.66
N ILE A 22 23.79 26.38 24.96
CA ILE A 22 23.03 25.52 25.89
C ILE A 22 21.53 25.54 25.57
N ILE A 23 20.96 26.70 25.24
CA ILE A 23 19.54 26.82 24.85
C ILE A 23 19.29 26.08 23.56
N ILE A 24 20.14 26.23 22.54
CA ILE A 24 19.98 25.52 21.25
C ILE A 24 20.12 24.01 21.46
N THR A 25 21.07 23.54 22.22
CA THR A 25 21.21 22.11 22.52
C THR A 25 20.05 21.59 23.35
N ALA A 26 19.53 22.34 24.31
CA ALA A 26 18.33 21.97 25.06
C ALA A 26 17.07 21.93 24.18
N MET A 27 16.88 22.91 23.27
CA MET A 27 15.81 22.90 22.29
C MET A 27 15.95 21.72 21.30
N PHE A 28 17.15 21.43 20.85
CA PHE A 28 17.40 20.29 19.96
C PHE A 28 17.14 18.95 20.65
N LEU A 29 17.55 18.81 21.92
CA LEU A 29 17.25 17.64 22.76
C LEU A 29 15.75 17.53 23.07
N ASP A 30 15.04 18.65 23.27
CA ASP A 30 13.59 18.66 23.48
C ASP A 30 12.84 18.29 22.18
N ILE A 31 13.30 18.76 21.02
CA ILE A 31 12.77 18.36 19.71
C ILE A 31 13.02 16.86 19.48
N MET A 32 14.24 16.37 19.72
CA MET A 32 14.59 14.95 19.59
C MET A 32 13.82 14.06 20.59
N SER A 33 13.58 14.56 21.81
CA SER A 33 12.76 13.85 22.80
C SER A 33 11.28 13.89 22.45
N ARG A 34 10.77 14.95 21.83
CA ARG A 34 9.40 15.04 21.31
C ARG A 34 9.17 14.12 20.11
N GLU A 35 10.12 14.01 19.20
CA GLU A 35 10.06 13.00 18.13
C GLU A 35 10.07 11.57 18.72
N GLY A 36 10.80 11.32 19.81
CA GLY A 36 10.73 10.06 20.58
C GLY A 36 9.42 9.89 21.35
N VAL A 37 8.84 10.97 21.88
CA VAL A 37 7.58 10.94 22.67
C VAL A 37 6.34 10.77 21.79
N PHE A 38 6.32 11.25 20.52
CA PHE A 38 5.24 10.92 19.57
C PHE A 38 5.21 9.41 19.23
N ARG A 39 6.30 8.67 19.46
CA ARG A 39 6.38 7.22 19.26
C ARG A 39 5.99 6.39 20.50
N GLN A 40 5.65 6.99 21.62
CA GLN A 40 5.41 6.30 22.91
C GLN A 40 3.95 6.04 23.27
N ASN A 41 2.99 6.24 22.37
CA ASN A 41 1.66 5.67 22.60
C ASN A 41 1.52 4.36 21.81
N ASN A 42 2.16 3.33 22.36
CA ASN A 42 2.35 2.00 21.74
C ASN A 42 1.05 1.17 21.64
N ASN A 43 -0.12 1.79 21.88
CA ASN A 43 -1.42 1.11 21.86
C ASN A 43 -2.03 0.96 20.46
N TYR A 44 -1.49 1.65 19.46
CA TYR A 44 -2.03 1.63 18.11
C TYR A 44 -1.11 0.91 17.15
N LEU A 45 -1.72 0.19 16.19
CA LEU A 45 -1.10 -0.24 14.95
C LEU A 45 -1.68 0.64 13.84
N VAL A 46 -0.86 1.47 13.23
CA VAL A 46 -1.27 2.39 12.17
C VAL A 46 -0.99 1.74 10.82
N ILE A 47 -2.03 1.46 10.04
CA ILE A 47 -1.85 0.98 8.67
C ILE A 47 -2.16 2.08 7.67
N GLY A 48 -1.40 2.10 6.56
CA GLY A 48 -1.71 2.88 5.36
C GLY A 48 -2.41 1.99 4.33
N THR A 49 -3.41 2.54 3.67
CA THR A 49 -4.18 1.85 2.62
C THR A 49 -4.66 2.87 1.58
N ASN A 50 -5.20 2.39 0.44
CA ASN A 50 -5.86 3.24 -0.56
C ASN A 50 -7.28 2.74 -0.82
N ALA A 51 -8.25 3.33 -0.13
CA ALA A 51 -9.62 2.83 0.01
C ALA A 51 -10.48 3.03 -1.26
N GLY A 52 -9.99 2.52 -2.38
CA GLY A 52 -10.64 2.47 -3.70
C GLY A 52 -10.39 1.15 -4.41
N PHE A 53 -10.12 0.05 -3.66
CA PHE A 53 -9.64 -1.22 -4.21
C PHE A 53 -10.46 -2.42 -3.70
N LYS A 54 -11.79 -2.38 -3.93
CA LYS A 54 -12.72 -3.45 -3.52
C LYS A 54 -12.33 -4.80 -4.16
N PRO A 55 -12.33 -5.93 -3.41
CA PRO A 55 -12.87 -6.11 -2.07
C PRO A 55 -11.83 -5.99 -0.93
N PHE A 56 -10.59 -5.58 -1.23
CA PHE A 56 -9.49 -5.51 -0.25
C PHE A 56 -9.64 -4.34 0.72
N GLU A 57 -9.80 -3.11 0.18
CA GLU A 57 -10.01 -1.89 0.95
C GLU A 57 -10.90 -0.90 0.17
N TYR A 58 -11.98 -0.47 0.78
CA TYR A 58 -12.93 0.45 0.16
C TYR A 58 -13.75 1.21 1.21
N GLN A 59 -14.32 2.33 0.76
CA GLN A 59 -15.21 3.13 1.61
C GLN A 59 -16.61 2.53 1.63
N GLU A 60 -17.14 2.32 2.85
CA GLU A 60 -18.53 1.90 3.07
C GLU A 60 -19.09 2.60 4.32
N ASN A 61 -20.20 3.35 4.16
CA ASN A 61 -20.87 4.08 5.25
C ASN A 61 -19.91 4.98 6.07
N GLY A 62 -18.94 5.63 5.39
CA GLY A 62 -17.97 6.52 6.01
C GLY A 62 -16.81 5.82 6.73
N ASN A 63 -16.70 4.50 6.62
CA ASN A 63 -15.62 3.71 7.18
C ASN A 63 -14.81 3.02 6.07
N VAL A 64 -13.52 2.85 6.30
CA VAL A 64 -12.71 1.96 5.46
C VAL A 64 -12.91 0.53 5.91
N VAL A 65 -13.34 -0.32 4.99
CA VAL A 65 -13.63 -1.74 5.21
C VAL A 65 -12.99 -2.58 4.09
N GLY A 66 -12.97 -3.89 4.25
CA GLY A 66 -12.47 -4.82 3.26
C GLY A 66 -11.64 -5.95 3.85
N PHE A 67 -11.20 -6.84 2.97
CA PHE A 67 -10.39 -8.01 3.34
C PHE A 67 -9.10 -7.61 4.06
N ASP A 68 -8.35 -6.65 3.51
CA ASP A 68 -7.10 -6.14 4.06
C ASP A 68 -7.30 -5.47 5.42
N ILE A 69 -8.43 -4.79 5.59
CA ILE A 69 -8.77 -4.10 6.84
C ILE A 69 -9.12 -5.11 7.94
N ASP A 70 -9.93 -6.12 7.63
CA ASP A 70 -10.29 -7.14 8.61
C ASP A 70 -9.09 -8.04 8.96
N MET A 71 -8.24 -8.37 7.99
CA MET A 71 -6.97 -9.06 8.25
C MET A 71 -6.06 -8.23 9.16
N SER A 72 -5.94 -6.93 8.90
CA SER A 72 -5.16 -6.01 9.74
C SER A 72 -5.71 -5.90 11.16
N ARG A 73 -7.03 -6.01 11.33
CA ARG A 73 -7.68 -6.00 12.65
C ARG A 73 -7.30 -7.24 13.47
N GLU A 74 -7.25 -8.42 12.84
CA GLU A 74 -6.78 -9.64 13.50
C GLU A 74 -5.29 -9.52 13.89
N ILE A 75 -4.46 -8.98 13.00
CA ILE A 75 -3.04 -8.74 13.29
C ILE A 75 -2.88 -7.76 14.46
N ALA A 76 -3.61 -6.63 14.46
CA ALA A 76 -3.56 -5.66 15.55
C ALA A 76 -3.97 -6.29 16.89
N LYS A 77 -5.03 -7.10 16.90
CA LYS A 77 -5.50 -7.85 18.07
C LYS A 77 -4.42 -8.80 18.60
N LYS A 78 -3.74 -9.54 17.72
CA LYS A 78 -2.63 -10.43 18.10
C LYS A 78 -1.48 -9.67 18.73
N LEU A 79 -1.22 -8.44 18.27
CA LEU A 79 -0.18 -7.55 18.79
C LEU A 79 -0.61 -6.81 20.08
N GLY A 80 -1.85 -6.99 20.56
CA GLY A 80 -2.40 -6.25 21.70
C GLY A 80 -2.58 -4.76 21.44
N LYS A 81 -2.85 -4.38 20.17
CA LYS A 81 -2.96 -2.98 19.73
C LYS A 81 -4.35 -2.70 19.14
N GLU A 82 -4.74 -1.43 19.16
CA GLU A 82 -5.89 -0.94 18.40
C GLU A 82 -5.49 -0.59 16.98
N LEU A 83 -6.30 -0.97 16.00
CA LEU A 83 -6.05 -0.63 14.59
C LEU A 83 -6.45 0.81 14.30
N LYS A 84 -5.53 1.57 13.70
CA LYS A 84 -5.81 2.84 13.02
C LYS A 84 -5.57 2.71 11.54
N VAL A 85 -6.55 3.13 10.73
CA VAL A 85 -6.46 3.10 9.27
C VAL A 85 -6.24 4.53 8.76
N SER A 86 -5.18 4.70 7.97
CA SER A 86 -4.84 5.94 7.27
C SER A 86 -5.06 5.73 5.78
N ASP A 87 -6.15 6.32 5.24
CA ASP A 87 -6.44 6.31 3.81
C ASP A 87 -5.60 7.37 3.11
N MET A 88 -4.83 6.95 2.10
CA MET A 88 -3.93 7.83 1.34
C MET A 88 -3.73 7.31 -0.08
N SER A 89 -3.05 8.08 -0.94
CA SER A 89 -2.71 7.63 -2.29
C SER A 89 -1.77 6.42 -2.25
N PHE A 90 -1.94 5.49 -3.20
CA PHE A 90 -1.15 4.24 -3.23
C PHE A 90 0.36 4.50 -3.36
N ASP A 91 0.75 5.43 -4.21
CA ASP A 91 2.14 5.85 -4.40
C ASP A 91 2.76 6.53 -3.17
N GLY A 92 1.93 7.06 -2.26
CA GLY A 92 2.34 7.63 -0.97
C GLY A 92 2.62 6.61 0.13
N LEU A 93 2.20 5.34 -0.02
CA LEU A 93 2.27 4.34 1.05
C LEU A 93 3.72 3.99 1.46
N LEU A 94 4.60 3.71 0.51
CA LEU A 94 6.00 3.38 0.83
C LEU A 94 6.77 4.57 1.42
N PRO A 95 6.65 5.80 0.92
CA PRO A 95 7.17 7.00 1.60
C PRO A 95 6.64 7.19 3.03
N ALA A 96 5.34 6.98 3.26
CA ALA A 96 4.75 7.06 4.59
C ALA A 96 5.29 5.98 5.55
N LEU A 97 5.56 4.79 5.03
CA LEU A 97 6.18 3.70 5.76
C LEU A 97 7.63 4.02 6.13
N GLU A 98 8.41 4.56 5.19
CA GLU A 98 9.80 4.95 5.40
C GLU A 98 9.93 6.06 6.46
N SER A 99 9.06 7.07 6.39
CA SER A 99 9.03 8.17 7.37
C SER A 99 8.51 7.73 8.75
N GLY A 100 7.87 6.55 8.86
CA GLY A 100 7.25 6.06 10.09
C GLY A 100 5.90 6.71 10.41
N GLN A 101 5.24 7.32 9.42
CA GLN A 101 3.87 7.82 9.53
C GLN A 101 2.87 6.66 9.69
N ILE A 102 3.17 5.52 9.08
CA ILE A 102 2.44 4.25 9.21
C ILE A 102 3.39 3.13 9.64
N ASP A 103 2.87 2.11 10.32
CA ASP A 103 3.63 0.93 10.73
C ASP A 103 3.65 -0.15 9.64
N MET A 104 2.56 -0.27 8.88
CA MET A 104 2.39 -1.22 7.78
C MET A 104 1.64 -0.56 6.61
N ALA A 105 1.97 -0.94 5.39
CA ALA A 105 1.14 -0.67 4.21
C ALA A 105 0.41 -1.96 3.83
N VAL A 106 -0.93 -1.89 3.86
CA VAL A 106 -1.84 -3.01 3.57
C VAL A 106 -2.86 -2.52 2.57
N ALA A 107 -2.64 -2.85 1.29
CA ALA A 107 -3.33 -2.19 0.18
C ALA A 107 -3.26 -3.02 -1.12
N GLY A 108 -3.49 -4.33 -1.07
CA GLY A 108 -3.31 -5.18 -2.25
C GLY A 108 -1.94 -5.00 -2.89
N MET A 109 -0.88 -4.81 -2.09
CA MET A 109 0.43 -4.43 -2.60
C MET A 109 1.22 -5.64 -3.06
N SER A 110 1.48 -5.73 -4.37
CA SER A 110 2.34 -6.76 -4.95
C SER A 110 3.79 -6.63 -4.49
N VAL A 111 4.40 -7.75 -4.15
CA VAL A 111 5.85 -7.84 -3.91
C VAL A 111 6.57 -7.68 -5.23
N THR A 112 7.53 -6.77 -5.29
CA THR A 112 8.41 -6.59 -6.46
C THR A 112 9.84 -6.35 -6.01
N PRO A 113 10.85 -6.75 -6.82
CA PRO A 113 12.27 -6.50 -6.48
C PRO A 113 12.59 -5.01 -6.24
N GLU A 114 11.84 -4.12 -6.90
CA GLU A 114 11.97 -2.67 -6.73
C GLU A 114 11.52 -2.23 -5.33
N ARG A 115 10.33 -2.69 -4.91
CA ARG A 115 9.76 -2.36 -3.60
C ARG A 115 10.54 -3.01 -2.46
N GLU A 116 11.07 -4.23 -2.65
CA GLU A 116 11.90 -4.93 -1.67
C GLU A 116 13.22 -4.20 -1.36
N LYS A 117 13.69 -3.32 -2.23
CA LYS A 117 14.86 -2.48 -1.91
C LYS A 117 14.58 -1.53 -0.75
N ASN A 118 13.33 -1.06 -0.60
CA ASN A 118 12.94 0.00 0.32
C ASN A 118 12.01 -0.45 1.46
N ALA A 119 11.42 -1.63 1.37
CA ALA A 119 10.51 -2.18 2.38
C ALA A 119 10.79 -3.65 2.67
N LEU A 120 10.38 -4.12 3.86
CA LEU A 120 10.20 -5.55 4.15
C LEU A 120 8.79 -5.96 3.74
N PHE A 121 8.64 -7.20 3.30
CA PHE A 121 7.33 -7.77 3.01
C PHE A 121 7.06 -8.98 3.88
N SER A 122 5.81 -9.15 4.29
CA SER A 122 5.33 -10.39 4.93
C SER A 122 5.37 -11.58 3.97
N ALA A 123 5.09 -12.77 4.47
CA ALA A 123 4.67 -13.87 3.63
C ALA A 123 3.44 -13.45 2.79
N PRO A 124 3.34 -13.91 1.53
CA PRO A 124 2.20 -13.59 0.69
C PRO A 124 0.87 -14.04 1.29
N TYR A 125 -0.14 -13.20 1.17
CA TYR A 125 -1.47 -13.54 1.65
C TYR A 125 -2.49 -13.73 0.52
N PHE A 126 -2.22 -13.23 -0.70
CA PHE A 126 -3.14 -13.35 -1.83
C PHE A 126 -2.37 -13.42 -3.15
N SER A 127 -2.83 -14.26 -4.09
CA SER A 127 -2.30 -14.33 -5.46
C SER A 127 -3.13 -13.44 -6.38
N ALA A 128 -2.47 -12.64 -7.22
CA ALA A 128 -3.10 -11.65 -8.07
C ALA A 128 -2.54 -11.67 -9.49
N ALA A 129 -3.27 -11.04 -10.40
CA ALA A 129 -2.83 -10.87 -11.78
C ALA A 129 -3.37 -9.55 -12.35
N GLN A 130 -2.58 -8.87 -13.17
CA GLN A 130 -3.05 -7.74 -13.96
C GLN A 130 -3.88 -8.24 -15.14
N LYS A 131 -4.99 -7.57 -15.39
CA LYS A 131 -5.90 -7.83 -16.53
C LYS A 131 -6.09 -6.58 -17.37
N ILE A 132 -6.48 -6.79 -18.62
CA ILE A 132 -6.89 -5.72 -19.52
C ILE A 132 -8.41 -5.58 -19.43
N ILE A 133 -8.89 -4.37 -19.26
CA ILE A 133 -10.31 -4.02 -19.31
C ILE A 133 -10.50 -3.10 -20.49
N VAL A 134 -11.53 -3.35 -21.29
CA VAL A 134 -11.87 -2.57 -22.48
C VAL A 134 -13.37 -2.34 -22.56
N ARG A 135 -13.81 -1.39 -23.39
CA ARG A 135 -15.23 -1.32 -23.77
C ARG A 135 -15.62 -2.52 -24.61
N LYS A 136 -16.83 -3.05 -24.42
CA LYS A 136 -17.41 -4.10 -25.26
C LYS A 136 -17.38 -3.68 -26.72
N GLY A 137 -16.95 -4.58 -27.58
CA GLY A 137 -16.77 -4.26 -29.01
C GLY A 137 -15.44 -3.58 -29.36
N SER A 138 -14.54 -3.34 -28.37
CA SER A 138 -13.19 -2.87 -28.65
C SER A 138 -12.46 -3.78 -29.62
N ARG A 139 -11.53 -3.22 -30.41
CA ARG A 139 -10.60 -4.00 -31.24
C ARG A 139 -9.48 -4.69 -30.43
N ILE A 140 -9.23 -4.21 -29.20
CA ILE A 140 -8.22 -4.77 -28.30
C ILE A 140 -8.73 -6.09 -27.73
N ARG A 141 -8.00 -7.20 -27.96
CA ARG A 141 -8.31 -8.55 -27.47
C ARG A 141 -7.15 -9.19 -26.69
N ASN A 142 -5.96 -8.59 -26.74
CA ASN A 142 -4.78 -9.11 -26.09
C ASN A 142 -3.73 -7.99 -25.89
N LYS A 143 -2.66 -8.30 -25.15
CA LYS A 143 -1.58 -7.35 -24.82
C LYS A 143 -0.87 -6.74 -26.02
N PHE A 144 -0.78 -7.45 -27.16
CA PHE A 144 -0.06 -6.94 -28.33
C PHE A 144 -0.81 -5.81 -29.02
N GLN A 145 -2.13 -5.73 -28.84
CA GLN A 145 -2.97 -4.69 -29.41
C GLN A 145 -3.05 -3.44 -28.53
N LEU A 146 -2.37 -3.41 -27.39
CA LEU A 146 -2.21 -2.22 -26.55
C LEU A 146 -1.17 -1.23 -27.11
N ALA A 147 -0.31 -1.69 -28.02
CA ALA A 147 0.72 -0.82 -28.61
C ALA A 147 0.08 0.38 -29.33
N GLY A 148 0.53 1.58 -28.98
CA GLY A 148 0.02 2.85 -29.51
C GLY A 148 -1.32 3.32 -28.89
N GLU A 149 -1.95 2.52 -28.03
CA GLU A 149 -3.25 2.86 -27.42
C GLU A 149 -3.09 3.79 -26.19
N HIS A 150 -4.19 4.43 -25.82
CA HIS A 150 -4.27 5.24 -24.61
C HIS A 150 -4.75 4.39 -23.44
N ILE A 151 -3.87 4.16 -22.46
CA ILE A 151 -4.08 3.21 -21.37
C ILE A 151 -4.20 3.96 -20.04
N GLY A 152 -5.26 3.65 -19.28
CA GLY A 152 -5.44 4.10 -17.90
C GLY A 152 -4.87 3.11 -16.90
N VAL A 153 -4.19 3.62 -15.88
CA VAL A 153 -3.61 2.83 -14.79
C VAL A 153 -3.73 3.58 -13.47
N GLN A 154 -3.62 2.88 -12.36
CA GLN A 154 -3.44 3.55 -11.07
C GLN A 154 -1.97 3.88 -10.86
N LEU A 155 -1.70 5.12 -10.43
CA LEU A 155 -0.35 5.63 -10.19
C LEU A 155 0.44 4.76 -9.21
N GLY A 156 1.67 4.37 -9.58
CA GLY A 156 2.61 3.66 -8.72
C GLY A 156 2.33 2.16 -8.56
N THR A 157 1.33 1.61 -9.27
CA THR A 157 1.02 0.17 -9.24
C THR A 157 1.88 -0.65 -10.20
N THR A 158 1.81 -1.98 -10.10
CA THR A 158 2.41 -2.88 -11.09
C THR A 158 1.73 -2.75 -12.45
N GLY A 159 0.44 -2.43 -12.50
CA GLY A 159 -0.27 -2.09 -13.74
C GLY A 159 0.32 -0.87 -14.46
N ASP A 160 0.74 0.17 -13.73
CA ASP A 160 1.46 1.33 -14.28
C ASP A 160 2.82 0.89 -14.89
N ASN A 161 3.56 0.03 -14.17
CA ASN A 161 4.83 -0.50 -14.68
C ASN A 161 4.64 -1.33 -15.96
N VAL A 162 3.61 -2.18 -16.01
CA VAL A 162 3.26 -2.97 -17.20
C VAL A 162 2.94 -2.05 -18.38
N ALA A 163 2.09 -1.03 -18.16
CA ALA A 163 1.71 -0.08 -19.20
C ALA A 163 2.92 0.68 -19.78
N ARG A 164 3.86 1.12 -18.92
CA ARG A 164 5.09 1.79 -19.35
C ARG A 164 5.98 0.93 -20.24
N GLY A 165 5.90 -0.38 -20.10
CA GLY A 165 6.62 -1.33 -20.97
C GLY A 165 5.98 -1.54 -22.34
N ILE A 166 4.78 -0.98 -22.62
CA ILE A 166 4.07 -1.16 -23.89
C ILE A 166 4.50 -0.08 -24.87
N SER A 167 5.04 -0.50 -26.02
CA SER A 167 5.59 0.41 -27.03
C SER A 167 4.54 1.36 -27.60
N GLY A 168 4.86 2.66 -27.59
CA GLY A 168 4.05 3.72 -28.21
C GLY A 168 2.74 4.04 -27.50
N SER A 169 2.41 3.38 -26.38
CA SER A 169 1.21 3.68 -25.62
C SER A 169 1.27 5.04 -24.95
N LYS A 170 0.14 5.74 -24.88
CA LYS A 170 -0.06 6.91 -24.05
C LYS A 170 -0.64 6.48 -22.72
N ILE A 171 -0.08 6.91 -21.60
CA ILE A 171 -0.50 6.48 -20.27
C ILE A 171 -1.15 7.63 -19.52
N SER A 172 -2.36 7.42 -19.03
CA SER A 172 -3.02 8.29 -18.05
C SER A 172 -3.05 7.60 -16.69
N GLN A 173 -2.54 8.31 -15.69
CA GLN A 173 -2.47 7.84 -14.31
C GLN A 173 -3.61 8.42 -13.49
N PHE A 174 -4.23 7.60 -12.67
CA PHE A 174 -5.38 7.93 -11.84
C PHE A 174 -5.12 7.59 -10.37
N PRO A 175 -5.83 8.21 -9.43
CA PRO A 175 -5.63 7.95 -8.01
C PRO A 175 -6.22 6.62 -7.52
N ASN A 176 -7.24 6.07 -8.23
CA ASN A 176 -7.94 4.85 -7.81
C ASN A 176 -8.64 4.16 -8.98
N ALA A 177 -9.03 2.90 -8.79
CA ALA A 177 -9.68 2.07 -9.81
C ALA A 177 -11.04 2.61 -10.31
N PRO A 178 -11.97 3.12 -9.47
CA PRO A 178 -13.22 3.68 -9.97
C PRO A 178 -13.04 4.82 -10.97
N SER A 179 -12.10 5.72 -10.74
CA SER A 179 -11.83 6.85 -11.64
C SER A 179 -11.33 6.39 -13.00
N ILE A 180 -10.51 5.34 -13.05
CA ILE A 180 -9.99 4.77 -14.29
C ILE A 180 -11.13 4.16 -15.12
N LEU A 181 -11.99 3.37 -14.47
CA LEU A 181 -13.11 2.71 -15.15
C LEU A 181 -14.15 3.70 -15.65
N GLN A 182 -14.39 4.79 -14.93
CA GLN A 182 -15.23 5.89 -15.40
C GLN A 182 -14.67 6.54 -16.66
N GLU A 183 -13.34 6.78 -16.71
CA GLU A 183 -12.67 7.34 -17.89
C GLU A 183 -12.71 6.38 -19.08
N LEU A 184 -12.57 5.07 -18.84
CA LEU A 184 -12.71 4.05 -19.88
C LEU A 184 -14.13 4.01 -20.44
N SER A 185 -15.15 3.99 -19.59
CA SER A 185 -16.55 3.96 -19.99
C SER A 185 -16.95 5.21 -20.77
N SER A 186 -16.46 6.39 -20.37
CA SER A 186 -16.71 7.65 -21.09
C SER A 186 -15.97 7.79 -22.43
N GLY A 187 -15.00 6.91 -22.71
CA GLY A 187 -14.24 6.92 -23.97
C GLY A 187 -13.00 7.82 -23.95
N GLY A 188 -12.57 8.31 -22.80
CA GLY A 188 -11.36 9.12 -22.67
C GLY A 188 -10.06 8.33 -22.81
N ILE A 189 -10.12 7.00 -22.59
CA ILE A 189 -9.04 6.03 -22.79
C ILE A 189 -9.56 4.78 -23.50
N GLU A 190 -8.68 3.99 -24.10
CA GLU A 190 -9.02 2.80 -24.89
C GLU A 190 -8.96 1.51 -24.08
N ALA A 191 -8.09 1.43 -23.09
CA ALA A 191 -7.91 0.26 -22.22
C ALA A 191 -7.52 0.66 -20.81
N VAL A 192 -7.75 -0.25 -19.87
CA VAL A 192 -7.28 -0.16 -18.48
C VAL A 192 -6.46 -1.40 -18.17
N ILE A 193 -5.37 -1.23 -17.42
CA ILE A 193 -4.65 -2.32 -16.77
C ILE A 193 -4.93 -2.21 -15.26
N LEU A 194 -5.54 -3.26 -14.72
CA LEU A 194 -5.97 -3.32 -13.33
C LEU A 194 -5.95 -4.77 -12.85
N ASP A 195 -5.79 -4.97 -11.56
CA ASP A 195 -5.86 -6.28 -10.93
C ASP A 195 -7.22 -6.94 -11.10
N GLU A 196 -7.21 -8.26 -11.32
CA GLU A 196 -8.40 -9.06 -11.67
C GLU A 196 -9.52 -8.97 -10.63
N ALA A 197 -9.17 -9.09 -9.35
CA ALA A 197 -10.19 -9.10 -8.31
C ALA A 197 -10.91 -7.75 -8.18
N PRO A 198 -10.25 -6.59 -8.09
CA PRO A 198 -10.91 -5.29 -8.17
C PRO A 198 -11.64 -5.05 -9.49
N ALA A 199 -11.04 -5.44 -10.62
CA ALA A 199 -11.70 -5.32 -11.93
C ALA A 199 -13.04 -6.04 -11.92
N SER A 200 -13.10 -7.28 -11.44
CA SER A 200 -14.33 -8.08 -11.34
C SER A 200 -15.39 -7.43 -10.45
N GLN A 201 -14.97 -6.80 -9.34
CA GLN A 201 -15.90 -6.13 -8.43
C GLN A 201 -16.49 -4.84 -8.99
N TYR A 202 -15.72 -4.10 -9.78
CA TYR A 202 -16.18 -2.81 -10.30
C TYR A 202 -16.88 -2.90 -11.66
N VAL A 203 -16.43 -3.78 -12.56
CA VAL A 203 -16.99 -3.91 -13.93
C VAL A 203 -18.48 -4.25 -13.92
N VAL A 204 -19.00 -4.88 -12.86
CA VAL A 204 -20.45 -5.12 -12.70
C VAL A 204 -21.29 -3.84 -12.73
N ASN A 205 -20.71 -2.69 -12.39
CA ASN A 205 -21.37 -1.39 -12.42
C ASN A 205 -21.18 -0.66 -13.77
N PHE A 206 -20.45 -1.25 -14.72
CA PHE A 206 -20.17 -0.71 -16.05
C PHE A 206 -20.55 -1.73 -17.11
N PRO A 207 -21.83 -1.81 -17.49
CA PRO A 207 -22.34 -2.85 -18.39
C PRO A 207 -21.74 -2.79 -19.80
N ASP A 208 -21.11 -1.68 -20.15
CA ASP A 208 -20.40 -1.43 -21.41
C ASP A 208 -18.93 -1.91 -21.39
N LEU A 209 -18.41 -2.34 -20.24
CA LEU A 209 -17.03 -2.81 -20.10
C LEU A 209 -16.95 -4.35 -20.08
N GLU A 210 -15.80 -4.87 -20.47
CA GLU A 210 -15.42 -6.29 -20.38
C GLU A 210 -13.96 -6.46 -19.92
N ILE A 211 -13.69 -7.53 -19.15
CA ILE A 211 -12.37 -7.94 -18.74
C ILE A 211 -11.87 -9.01 -19.71
N LEU A 212 -10.67 -8.83 -20.27
CA LEU A 212 -10.08 -9.84 -21.13
C LEU A 212 -9.55 -11.02 -20.31
N SER A 213 -9.74 -12.25 -20.82
CA SER A 213 -9.44 -13.48 -20.06
C SER A 213 -7.96 -13.68 -19.74
N SER A 214 -7.05 -13.31 -20.67
CA SER A 214 -5.62 -13.55 -20.49
C SER A 214 -5.01 -12.62 -19.45
N PRO A 215 -4.32 -13.14 -18.42
CA PRO A 215 -3.59 -12.31 -17.48
C PRO A 215 -2.33 -11.72 -18.13
N LEU A 216 -1.91 -10.55 -17.66
CA LEU A 216 -0.67 -9.89 -18.06
C LEU A 216 0.51 -10.28 -17.16
N THR A 217 0.23 -10.57 -15.90
CA THR A 217 1.22 -10.87 -14.85
C THR A 217 0.72 -12.02 -13.96
N SER A 218 1.63 -12.51 -13.12
CA SER A 218 1.31 -13.33 -11.94
C SER A 218 2.02 -12.67 -10.76
N GLU A 219 1.28 -12.31 -9.73
CA GLU A 219 1.74 -11.47 -8.63
C GLU A 219 1.28 -12.02 -7.28
N ASN A 220 1.94 -11.58 -6.21
CA ASN A 220 1.57 -11.94 -4.85
C ASN A 220 1.44 -10.66 -4.02
N TYR A 221 0.30 -10.50 -3.34
CA TYR A 221 0.14 -9.43 -2.36
C TYR A 221 0.74 -9.81 -1.01
N ALA A 222 1.42 -8.85 -0.42
CA ALA A 222 1.97 -8.96 0.92
C ALA A 222 1.88 -7.62 1.66
N ILE A 223 1.99 -7.67 2.98
CA ILE A 223 2.00 -6.50 3.84
C ILE A 223 3.41 -5.92 3.82
N ALA A 224 3.54 -4.63 3.48
CA ALA A 224 4.82 -3.95 3.54
C ALA A 224 5.07 -3.31 4.91
N MET A 225 6.31 -3.41 5.38
CA MET A 225 6.80 -2.87 6.64
C MET A 225 8.12 -2.14 6.44
N LYS A 226 8.45 -1.23 7.36
CA LYS A 226 9.71 -0.50 7.30
C LYS A 226 10.92 -1.44 7.35
N LYS A 227 11.93 -1.18 6.53
CA LYS A 227 13.24 -1.88 6.58
C LYS A 227 13.80 -1.86 8.00
N GLY A 228 14.33 -3.01 8.45
CA GLY A 228 14.89 -3.16 9.79
C GLY A 228 13.85 -3.50 10.87
N ASN A 229 12.57 -3.67 10.52
CA ASN A 229 11.52 -4.07 11.46
C ASN A 229 11.15 -5.56 11.32
N GLU A 230 12.16 -6.41 11.38
CA GLU A 230 12.03 -7.87 11.28
C GLU A 230 11.16 -8.44 12.40
N GLU A 231 11.16 -7.80 13.57
CA GLU A 231 10.30 -8.22 14.69
C GLU A 231 8.81 -8.13 14.33
N LEU A 232 8.38 -6.99 13.76
CA LEU A 232 7.00 -6.82 13.31
C LEU A 232 6.68 -7.80 12.18
N LYS A 233 7.57 -7.93 11.20
CA LYS A 233 7.41 -8.87 10.09
C LYS A 233 7.17 -10.30 10.58
N ASN A 234 8.01 -10.78 11.49
CA ASN A 234 7.89 -12.14 12.03
C ASN A 234 6.56 -12.37 12.75
N LYS A 235 6.08 -11.38 13.52
CA LYS A 235 4.77 -11.44 14.20
C LYS A 235 3.60 -11.44 13.20
N VAL A 236 3.70 -10.65 12.14
CA VAL A 236 2.71 -10.60 11.03
C VAL A 236 2.67 -11.94 10.29
N ASP A 237 3.83 -12.50 9.95
CA ASP A 237 3.93 -13.79 9.26
C ASP A 237 3.36 -14.93 10.11
N GLU A 238 3.66 -14.94 11.41
CA GLU A 238 3.10 -15.91 12.36
C GLU A 238 1.57 -15.81 12.42
N GLU A 239 1.02 -14.59 12.47
CA GLU A 239 -0.42 -14.40 12.54
C GLU A 239 -1.12 -14.78 11.24
N ILE A 240 -0.59 -14.41 10.07
CA ILE A 240 -1.13 -14.85 8.77
C ILE A 240 -1.14 -16.37 8.69
N LYS A 241 -0.06 -17.04 9.11
CA LYS A 241 0.02 -18.51 9.16
C LYS A 241 -1.00 -19.09 10.13
N GLN A 242 -1.18 -18.48 11.29
CA GLN A 242 -2.16 -18.93 12.28
C GLN A 242 -3.59 -18.76 11.77
N MET A 243 -3.92 -17.63 11.13
CA MET A 243 -5.23 -17.38 10.52
C MET A 243 -5.57 -18.40 9.44
N LYS A 244 -4.58 -18.79 8.62
CA LYS A 244 -4.75 -19.88 7.62
C LYS A 244 -5.04 -21.22 8.30
N LYS A 245 -4.34 -21.53 9.38
CA LYS A 245 -4.47 -22.79 10.11
C LYS A 245 -5.79 -22.93 10.88
N ASP A 246 -6.26 -21.84 11.51
CA ASP A 246 -7.47 -21.87 12.37
C ASP A 246 -8.76 -21.50 11.64
N GLY A 247 -8.68 -21.25 10.33
CA GLY A 247 -9.83 -20.99 9.46
C GLY A 247 -10.30 -19.54 9.43
N ARG A 248 -9.72 -18.61 10.20
CA ARG A 248 -10.06 -17.18 10.12
C ARG A 248 -9.78 -16.61 8.73
N TYR A 249 -8.66 -16.98 8.12
CA TYR A 249 -8.35 -16.58 6.75
C TYR A 249 -9.41 -17.09 5.75
N LYS A 250 -9.80 -18.36 5.83
CA LYS A 250 -10.89 -18.94 5.04
C LYS A 250 -12.18 -18.11 5.17
N ASN A 251 -12.55 -17.77 6.40
CA ASN A 251 -13.75 -16.98 6.65
C ASN A 251 -13.69 -15.59 6.03
N LEU A 252 -12.51 -14.94 6.03
CA LEU A 252 -12.32 -13.67 5.33
C LEU A 252 -12.43 -13.84 3.81
N VAL A 253 -11.82 -14.87 3.22
CA VAL A 253 -11.94 -15.15 1.78
C VAL A 253 -13.41 -15.36 1.41
N ILE A 254 -14.14 -16.20 2.13
CA ILE A 254 -15.57 -16.43 1.86
C ILE A 254 -16.38 -15.14 2.00
N LYS A 255 -16.12 -14.35 3.04
CA LYS A 255 -16.83 -13.08 3.29
C LYS A 255 -16.70 -12.08 2.15
N TYR A 256 -15.51 -11.96 1.56
CA TYR A 256 -15.20 -10.90 0.60
C TYR A 256 -15.20 -11.35 -0.86
N PHE A 257 -14.93 -12.63 -1.12
CA PHE A 257 -14.82 -13.19 -2.47
C PHE A 257 -15.88 -14.24 -2.78
N GLY A 258 -16.55 -14.78 -1.76
CA GLY A 258 -17.56 -15.83 -1.90
C GLY A 258 -16.99 -17.24 -1.80
N GLU A 259 -17.88 -18.20 -1.54
CA GLU A 259 -17.50 -19.59 -1.31
C GLU A 259 -16.97 -20.29 -2.57
N ASP A 260 -17.50 -19.93 -3.75
CA ASP A 260 -17.06 -20.52 -5.02
C ASP A 260 -15.62 -20.10 -5.34
N TYR A 261 -15.26 -18.85 -5.06
CA TYR A 261 -13.87 -18.40 -5.19
C TYR A 261 -12.94 -19.20 -4.28
N TYR A 262 -13.34 -19.40 -3.00
CA TYR A 262 -12.54 -20.17 -2.05
C TYR A 262 -12.34 -21.63 -2.50
N ARG A 263 -13.36 -22.28 -3.07
CA ARG A 263 -13.25 -23.65 -3.60
C ARG A 263 -12.27 -23.72 -4.78
N ASN A 264 -12.33 -22.74 -5.68
CA ASN A 264 -11.48 -22.72 -6.88
C ASN A 264 -10.00 -22.60 -6.54
N ILE A 265 -9.62 -21.69 -5.62
CA ILE A 265 -8.20 -21.53 -5.23
C ILE A 265 -7.63 -22.78 -4.53
N ASN A 266 -8.41 -23.48 -3.72
CA ASN A 266 -7.95 -24.71 -3.06
C ASN A 266 -7.77 -25.88 -4.04
N THR A 267 -8.62 -26.02 -5.04
CA THR A 267 -8.45 -27.04 -6.09
C THR A 267 -7.21 -26.80 -6.95
N GLU A 268 -6.78 -25.55 -7.13
CA GLU A 268 -5.54 -25.22 -7.81
C GLU A 268 -4.30 -25.50 -6.95
N GLU A 269 -4.33 -25.17 -5.65
CA GLU A 269 -3.23 -25.48 -4.72
C GLU A 269 -3.03 -27.01 -4.58
N ASP A 270 -4.10 -27.78 -4.38
CA ASP A 270 -4.04 -29.25 -4.30
C ASP A 270 -3.49 -29.87 -5.62
N SER A 271 -3.78 -29.27 -6.75
CA SER A 271 -3.28 -29.71 -8.06
C SER A 271 -1.81 -29.40 -8.30
N MET A 272 -1.25 -28.40 -7.63
CA MET A 272 0.18 -28.03 -7.71
C MET A 272 1.07 -28.84 -6.75
N GLU A 273 0.53 -29.26 -5.58
CA GLU A 273 1.25 -30.15 -4.66
C GLU A 273 1.37 -31.60 -5.18
N LEU A 274 0.59 -31.98 -6.20
CA LEU A 274 0.61 -33.31 -6.82
C LEU A 274 1.52 -33.42 -8.07
N LYS A 275 2.23 -32.36 -8.43
CA LYS A 275 3.21 -32.32 -9.53
C LYS A 275 4.62 -32.09 -9.03
#